data_0e82549472580231060bad3fc9a44e2f
#
_entry.id   0e82549472580231060bad3fc9a44e2f
#
_cell.length_a   1.000
_cell.length_b   1.000
_cell.length_c   1.000
_cell.angle_alpha   90.00
_cell.angle_beta   90.00
_cell.angle_gamma   90.00
#
_symmetry.space_group_name_H-M   'P 1'
#
loop_
_entity.id
_entity.type
_entity.pdbx_description
1 polymer ?
#
loop_
_entity_poly.entity_id
_entity_poly.type
_entity_poly.pdbx_seq_one_letter_code
_entity_poly.pdbx_strand_id
1 'polypeptide(L)'
;MTSRTEEVNGRKEETPLQAEAGTPEGMIPEEVHAMGDRGEPPAPGNPHHTRYHPKWHREPIPITWWTRNRRYTAFILRELTSVFVLYSGVLLLVHLLALSRGPESHVAFQEWLGRPGVVVFHLLVLAGLLYHSVTWLNLAPRAIVPHIRGRRVPPRVVLLAHYLAWIALSAVLLAVLWSKLGG
;
A
#
# COMPACT_ATOMS: atom_id res chain seq x y z
N MET A 1 -9.15 -37.94 61.95
CA MET A 1 -8.37 -38.70 60.98
C MET A 1 -7.98 -37.70 59.92
N THR A 2 -6.89 -36.97 60.14
CA THR A 2 -5.48 -37.10 59.68
C THR A 2 -5.48 -37.41 58.18
N SER A 3 -4.99 -36.57 57.31
CA SER A 3 -3.61 -36.16 57.15
C SER A 3 -3.42 -35.35 55.90
N ARG A 4 -2.66 -34.40 56.03
CA ARG A 4 -1.29 -34.18 55.52
C ARG A 4 -1.24 -33.58 54.14
N THR A 5 -1.12 -32.28 54.17
CA THR A 5 -0.59 -31.41 53.11
C THR A 5 0.84 -31.80 52.78
N GLU A 6 1.12 -32.09 51.52
CA GLU A 6 2.49 -32.08 50.96
C GLU A 6 2.70 -30.83 50.14
N GLU A 7 3.50 -29.97 50.68
CA GLU A 7 4.08 -28.78 50.09
C GLU A 7 5.23 -29.21 49.18
N VAL A 8 5.00 -29.17 47.87
CA VAL A 8 6.07 -29.37 46.88
C VAL A 8 6.75 -28.04 46.63
N ASN A 9 7.86 -27.88 47.29
CA ASN A 9 8.84 -26.81 47.11
C ASN A 9 9.46 -26.89 45.71
N GLY A 10 8.92 -26.12 44.75
CA GLY A 10 9.48 -25.93 43.43
C GLY A 10 10.68 -24.97 43.46
N ARG A 11 11.86 -25.51 43.70
CA ARG A 11 13.13 -24.78 43.56
C ARG A 11 13.28 -24.37 42.10
N LYS A 12 13.16 -23.08 41.83
CA LYS A 12 13.57 -22.49 40.55
C LYS A 12 15.07 -22.63 40.43
N GLU A 13 15.54 -23.50 39.57
CA GLU A 13 16.92 -23.51 39.12
C GLU A 13 17.16 -22.21 38.34
N GLU A 14 17.86 -21.30 38.97
CA GLU A 14 18.43 -20.14 38.29
C GLU A 14 19.53 -20.64 37.37
N THR A 15 19.27 -20.57 36.09
CA THR A 15 20.29 -20.76 35.05
C THR A 15 21.36 -19.70 35.26
N PRO A 16 22.64 -20.06 35.40
CA PRO A 16 23.70 -19.07 35.50
C PRO A 16 23.73 -18.23 34.26
N LEU A 17 23.56 -16.93 34.37
CA LEU A 17 23.87 -15.95 33.35
C LEU A 17 25.27 -16.26 32.80
N GLN A 18 25.33 -16.69 31.55
CA GLN A 18 26.58 -16.76 30.83
C GLN A 18 27.17 -15.36 30.86
N ALA A 19 28.29 -15.23 31.55
CA ALA A 19 29.08 -14.02 31.56
C ALA A 19 29.40 -13.67 30.10
N GLU A 20 28.87 -12.56 29.63
CA GLU A 20 29.33 -11.96 28.39
C GLU A 20 30.83 -11.77 28.53
N ALA A 21 31.60 -12.51 27.73
CA ALA A 21 33.02 -12.29 27.58
C ALA A 21 33.19 -10.91 26.96
N GLY A 22 33.31 -9.90 27.80
CA GLY A 22 33.57 -8.53 27.40
C GLY A 22 34.83 -8.50 26.55
N THR A 23 34.76 -7.87 25.41
CA THR A 23 35.91 -7.54 24.60
C THR A 23 36.92 -6.80 25.50
N PRO A 24 38.20 -7.23 25.57
CA PRO A 24 39.18 -6.56 26.45
C PRO A 24 39.27 -5.10 26.04
N GLU A 25 39.02 -4.22 27.03
CA GLU A 25 39.18 -2.77 26.88
C GLU A 25 40.64 -2.47 26.48
N GLY A 26 40.82 -1.97 25.26
CA GLY A 26 42.14 -1.55 24.75
C GLY A 26 42.53 -2.14 23.40
N MET A 27 41.74 -3.07 22.82
CA MET A 27 42.03 -3.57 21.48
C MET A 27 41.52 -2.60 20.40
N ILE A 28 42.45 -2.13 19.57
CA ILE A 28 42.11 -1.33 18.39
C ILE A 28 41.35 -2.18 17.36
N PRO A 29 40.44 -1.60 16.55
CA PRO A 29 39.59 -2.35 15.60
C PRO A 29 40.36 -3.27 14.64
N GLU A 30 41.62 -2.95 14.33
CA GLU A 30 42.48 -3.70 13.43
C GLU A 30 42.97 -5.02 14.07
N GLU A 31 43.20 -5.05 15.38
CA GLU A 31 43.57 -6.28 16.09
C GLU A 31 42.40 -7.26 16.25
N VAL A 32 41.19 -6.74 16.34
CA VAL A 32 39.98 -7.58 16.39
C VAL A 32 39.76 -8.27 15.03
N HIS A 33 40.07 -7.60 13.92
CA HIS A 33 40.04 -8.22 12.59
C HIS A 33 41.10 -9.30 12.40
N ALA A 34 42.29 -9.09 12.96
CA ALA A 34 43.39 -10.08 12.86
C ALA A 34 43.15 -11.36 13.68
N MET A 35 42.37 -11.27 14.76
CA MET A 35 41.99 -12.45 15.55
C MET A 35 40.99 -13.38 14.86
N GLY A 36 40.20 -12.86 13.90
CA GLY A 36 39.23 -13.64 13.12
C GLY A 36 39.83 -14.50 12.01
N ASP A 37 41.14 -14.29 11.68
CA ASP A 37 41.79 -14.96 10.52
C ASP A 37 42.81 -16.06 10.92
N ARG A 38 42.70 -16.62 12.11
CA ARG A 38 43.57 -17.74 12.56
C ARG A 38 43.09 -19.10 12.06
N GLY A 39 42.70 -19.23 10.81
CA GLY A 39 42.52 -20.53 10.17
C GLY A 39 41.52 -21.49 10.85
N GLU A 40 40.72 -21.01 11.81
CA GLU A 40 39.60 -21.81 12.33
C GLU A 40 38.58 -22.00 11.23
N PRO A 41 38.20 -23.26 10.96
CA PRO A 41 37.10 -23.50 10.04
C PRO A 41 35.88 -22.72 10.55
N PRO A 42 35.19 -21.95 9.68
CA PRO A 42 33.99 -21.19 10.08
C PRO A 42 33.04 -22.17 10.78
N ALA A 43 32.56 -21.80 11.96
CA ALA A 43 31.52 -22.53 12.66
C ALA A 43 30.43 -22.91 11.64
N PRO A 44 29.81 -24.10 11.75
CA PRO A 44 28.77 -24.52 10.82
C PRO A 44 27.64 -23.48 10.86
N GLY A 45 27.78 -22.46 10.02
CA GLY A 45 26.86 -21.36 9.93
C GLY A 45 25.55 -21.87 9.34
N ASN A 46 24.46 -21.28 9.77
CA ASN A 46 23.17 -21.49 9.14
C ASN A 46 23.35 -21.44 7.60
N PRO A 47 22.99 -22.48 6.85
CA PRO A 47 23.19 -22.57 5.41
C PRO A 47 22.49 -21.43 4.64
N HIS A 48 21.60 -20.71 5.30
CA HIS A 48 20.94 -19.51 4.76
C HIS A 48 21.73 -18.20 4.95
N HIS A 49 22.81 -18.22 5.75
CA HIS A 49 23.72 -17.08 5.94
C HIS A 49 25.06 -17.39 5.27
N THR A 50 25.09 -17.34 3.94
CA THR A 50 26.35 -17.35 3.21
C THR A 50 27.07 -16.01 3.37
N ARG A 51 28.42 -16.05 3.60
CA ARG A 51 29.25 -14.84 3.59
C ARG A 51 28.96 -14.04 2.30
N TYR A 52 28.88 -12.71 2.43
CA TYR A 52 28.74 -11.82 1.28
C TYR A 52 29.89 -12.08 0.29
N HIS A 53 29.58 -12.66 -0.85
CA HIS A 53 30.52 -12.80 -1.94
C HIS A 53 30.32 -11.66 -2.95
N PRO A 54 31.32 -10.84 -3.24
CA PRO A 54 31.23 -9.77 -4.23
C PRO A 54 30.91 -10.28 -5.65
N LYS A 55 31.09 -11.58 -5.90
CA LYS A 55 30.73 -12.26 -7.15
C LYS A 55 29.36 -12.97 -7.10
N TRP A 56 28.49 -12.64 -6.13
CA TRP A 56 27.18 -13.25 -6.05
C TRP A 56 26.38 -12.95 -7.32
N HIS A 57 26.07 -13.99 -8.06
CA HIS A 57 25.21 -13.92 -9.24
C HIS A 57 23.79 -13.57 -8.79
N ARG A 58 23.39 -12.31 -9.00
CA ARG A 58 21.99 -11.90 -8.85
C ARG A 58 21.28 -12.24 -10.15
N GLU A 59 20.34 -13.16 -10.07
CA GLU A 59 19.45 -13.39 -11.21
C GLU A 59 18.77 -12.08 -11.59
N PRO A 60 18.86 -11.64 -12.85
CA PRO A 60 18.18 -10.44 -13.29
C PRO A 60 16.66 -10.65 -13.16
N ILE A 61 16.02 -9.80 -12.38
CA ILE A 61 14.57 -9.82 -12.23
C ILE A 61 13.97 -9.35 -13.57
N PRO A 62 13.20 -10.18 -14.27
CA PRO A 62 12.60 -9.78 -15.55
C PRO A 62 11.68 -8.57 -15.35
N ILE A 63 11.69 -7.62 -16.30
CA ILE A 63 10.85 -6.42 -16.25
C ILE A 63 9.37 -6.76 -16.04
N THR A 64 8.95 -7.95 -16.49
CA THR A 64 7.58 -8.45 -16.38
C THR A 64 7.30 -9.26 -15.09
N TRP A 65 8.16 -9.17 -14.07
CA TRP A 65 8.00 -9.93 -12.82
C TRP A 65 6.62 -9.75 -12.17
N TRP A 66 6.04 -8.56 -12.29
CA TRP A 66 4.74 -8.20 -11.74
C TRP A 66 3.56 -8.92 -12.42
N THR A 67 3.70 -9.37 -13.67
CA THR A 67 2.64 -10.12 -14.39
C THR A 67 2.46 -11.54 -13.87
N ARG A 68 3.46 -12.10 -13.19
CA ARG A 68 3.40 -13.47 -12.64
C ARG A 68 2.43 -13.60 -11.46
N ASN A 69 2.06 -12.51 -10.82
CA ASN A 69 1.18 -12.52 -9.66
C ASN A 69 0.02 -11.54 -9.85
N ARG A 70 -1.20 -12.05 -9.86
CA ARG A 70 -2.44 -11.26 -10.02
C ARG A 70 -2.54 -10.06 -9.05
N ARG A 71 -1.98 -10.18 -7.84
CA ARG A 71 -2.00 -9.10 -6.84
C ARG A 71 -1.10 -7.93 -7.27
N TYR A 72 0.09 -8.24 -7.80
CA TYR A 72 1.00 -7.21 -8.31
C TYR A 72 0.46 -6.59 -9.60
N THR A 73 -0.12 -7.40 -10.50
CA THR A 73 -0.76 -6.88 -11.71
C THR A 73 -1.88 -5.91 -11.37
N ALA A 74 -2.77 -6.28 -10.43
CA ALA A 74 -3.86 -5.41 -9.99
C ALA A 74 -3.34 -4.12 -9.33
N PHE A 75 -2.25 -4.21 -8.57
CA PHE A 75 -1.60 -3.03 -7.98
C PHE A 75 -1.06 -2.09 -9.06
N ILE A 76 -0.25 -2.61 -10.00
CA ILE A 76 0.33 -1.81 -11.08
C ILE A 76 -0.78 -1.19 -11.97
N LEU A 77 -1.82 -1.97 -12.29
CA LEU A 77 -2.94 -1.47 -13.09
C LEU A 77 -3.67 -0.34 -12.38
N ARG A 78 -3.87 -0.45 -11.06
CA ARG A 78 -4.46 0.63 -10.26
C ARG A 78 -3.60 1.90 -10.30
N GLU A 79 -2.28 1.77 -10.12
CA GLU A 79 -1.37 2.92 -10.19
C GLU A 79 -1.40 3.56 -11.58
N LEU A 80 -1.43 2.74 -12.63
CA LEU A 80 -1.52 3.23 -14.00
C LEU A 80 -2.83 4.00 -14.27
N THR A 81 -3.94 3.57 -13.67
CA THR A 81 -5.23 4.29 -13.81
C THR A 81 -5.26 5.65 -13.12
N SER A 82 -4.28 5.98 -12.26
CA SER A 82 -4.14 7.33 -11.68
C SER A 82 -3.90 8.42 -12.74
N VAL A 83 -3.36 8.03 -13.89
CA VAL A 83 -3.20 8.94 -15.06
C VAL A 83 -4.56 9.46 -15.54
N PHE A 84 -5.61 8.65 -15.50
CA PHE A 84 -6.97 9.08 -15.85
C PHE A 84 -7.54 10.07 -14.83
N VAL A 85 -7.19 9.93 -13.55
CA VAL A 85 -7.56 10.90 -12.51
C VAL A 85 -6.90 12.23 -12.78
N LEU A 86 -5.59 12.23 -13.06
CA LEU A 86 -4.84 13.43 -13.43
C LEU A 86 -5.44 14.08 -14.68
N TYR A 87 -5.68 13.30 -15.74
CA TYR A 87 -6.31 13.77 -16.97
C TYR A 87 -7.66 14.46 -16.69
N SER A 88 -8.50 13.85 -15.87
CA SER A 88 -9.82 14.41 -15.54
C SER A 88 -9.72 15.70 -14.75
N GLY A 89 -8.73 15.82 -13.85
CA GLY A 89 -8.44 17.07 -13.14
C GLY A 89 -8.00 18.18 -14.10
N VAL A 90 -7.08 17.87 -15.03
CA VAL A 90 -6.64 18.82 -16.06
C VAL A 90 -7.81 19.22 -16.97
N LEU A 91 -8.62 18.24 -17.40
CA LEU A 91 -9.81 18.53 -18.23
C LEU A 91 -10.78 19.47 -17.52
N LEU A 92 -11.01 19.28 -16.22
CA LEU A 92 -11.83 20.17 -15.42
C LEU A 92 -11.26 21.58 -15.37
N LEU A 93 -9.94 21.73 -15.19
CA LEU A 93 -9.27 23.04 -15.20
C LEU A 93 -9.40 23.73 -16.57
N VAL A 94 -9.23 22.98 -17.67
CA VAL A 94 -9.43 23.49 -19.03
C VAL A 94 -10.88 23.93 -19.25
N HIS A 95 -11.86 23.16 -18.75
CA HIS A 95 -13.26 23.51 -18.81
C HIS A 95 -13.55 24.83 -18.06
N LEU A 96 -13.04 24.98 -16.83
CA LEU A 96 -13.17 26.22 -16.05
C LEU A 96 -12.51 27.41 -16.74
N LEU A 97 -11.36 27.19 -17.37
CA LEU A 97 -10.66 28.20 -18.16
C LEU A 97 -11.48 28.60 -19.40
N ALA A 98 -12.07 27.65 -20.10
CA ALA A 98 -12.93 27.92 -21.25
C ALA A 98 -14.17 28.74 -20.82
N LEU A 99 -14.76 28.38 -19.68
CA LEU A 99 -15.89 29.12 -19.09
C LEU A 99 -15.51 30.55 -18.69
N SER A 100 -14.35 30.77 -18.10
CA SER A 100 -13.85 32.08 -17.66
C SER A 100 -13.52 33.02 -18.84
N ARG A 101 -13.21 32.46 -20.02
CA ARG A 101 -12.91 33.21 -21.25
C ARG A 101 -14.13 33.70 -22.01
N GLY A 102 -15.31 33.25 -21.58
CA GLY A 102 -16.57 33.68 -22.15
C GLY A 102 -17.32 32.61 -22.98
N PRO A 103 -18.55 32.96 -23.43
CA PRO A 103 -19.46 31.99 -24.05
C PRO A 103 -18.89 31.30 -25.29
N GLU A 104 -18.21 32.04 -26.16
CA GLU A 104 -17.64 31.49 -27.40
C GLU A 104 -16.61 30.40 -27.12
N SER A 105 -15.71 30.66 -26.15
CA SER A 105 -14.68 29.67 -25.78
C SER A 105 -15.32 28.42 -25.14
N HIS A 106 -16.36 28.61 -24.35
CA HIS A 106 -17.08 27.49 -23.73
C HIS A 106 -17.80 26.64 -24.76
N VAL A 107 -18.51 27.28 -25.74
CA VAL A 107 -19.17 26.54 -26.84
C VAL A 107 -18.16 25.75 -27.69
N ALA A 108 -17.07 26.38 -28.09
CA ALA A 108 -16.03 25.70 -28.83
C ALA A 108 -15.44 24.49 -28.07
N PHE A 109 -15.28 24.60 -26.76
CA PHE A 109 -14.84 23.50 -25.91
C PHE A 109 -15.87 22.37 -25.86
N GLN A 110 -17.16 22.68 -25.75
CA GLN A 110 -18.26 21.70 -25.76
C GLN A 110 -18.36 20.98 -27.11
N GLU A 111 -18.20 21.69 -28.22
CA GLU A 111 -18.15 21.09 -29.56
C GLU A 111 -16.98 20.13 -29.70
N TRP A 112 -15.80 20.49 -29.16
CA TRP A 112 -14.64 19.58 -29.13
C TRP A 112 -14.94 18.33 -28.30
N LEU A 113 -15.55 18.45 -27.12
CA LEU A 113 -15.96 17.32 -26.28
C LEU A 113 -16.95 16.39 -26.97
N GLY A 114 -17.85 16.95 -27.80
CA GLY A 114 -18.86 16.20 -28.55
C GLY A 114 -18.33 15.44 -29.75
N ARG A 115 -17.06 15.59 -30.13
CA ARG A 115 -16.47 14.84 -31.26
C ARG A 115 -16.44 13.33 -30.96
N PRO A 116 -16.85 12.47 -31.91
CA PRO A 116 -16.98 11.02 -31.66
C PRO A 116 -15.73 10.37 -31.08
N GLY A 117 -14.54 10.70 -31.58
CA GLY A 117 -13.29 10.17 -31.08
C GLY A 117 -13.00 10.61 -29.64
N VAL A 118 -13.35 11.84 -29.30
CA VAL A 118 -13.19 12.40 -27.94
C VAL A 118 -14.16 11.72 -26.99
N VAL A 119 -15.41 11.49 -27.40
CA VAL A 119 -16.40 10.77 -26.60
C VAL A 119 -15.93 9.35 -26.29
N VAL A 120 -15.46 8.61 -27.31
CA VAL A 120 -14.94 7.25 -27.12
C VAL A 120 -13.77 7.25 -26.16
N PHE A 121 -12.85 8.21 -26.28
CA PHE A 121 -11.73 8.35 -25.34
C PHE A 121 -12.20 8.62 -23.92
N HIS A 122 -13.20 9.50 -23.73
CA HIS A 122 -13.77 9.78 -22.40
C HIS A 122 -14.49 8.59 -21.79
N LEU A 123 -15.10 7.72 -22.61
CA LEU A 123 -15.66 6.45 -22.11
C LEU A 123 -14.55 5.52 -21.56
N LEU A 124 -13.40 5.47 -22.24
CA LEU A 124 -12.24 4.73 -21.73
C LEU A 124 -11.71 5.34 -20.41
N VAL A 125 -11.61 6.69 -20.36
CA VAL A 125 -11.22 7.40 -19.14
C VAL A 125 -12.21 7.11 -18.01
N LEU A 126 -13.51 7.15 -18.28
CA LEU A 126 -14.54 6.82 -17.29
C LEU A 126 -14.40 5.40 -16.76
N ALA A 127 -14.17 4.42 -17.62
CA ALA A 127 -13.91 3.04 -17.21
C ALA A 127 -12.67 2.93 -16.30
N GLY A 128 -11.59 3.65 -16.64
CA GLY A 128 -10.39 3.73 -15.82
C GLY A 128 -10.63 4.39 -14.46
N LEU A 129 -11.40 5.46 -14.42
CA LEU A 129 -11.79 6.15 -13.17
C LEU A 129 -12.65 5.26 -12.26
N LEU A 130 -13.61 4.53 -12.83
CA LEU A 130 -14.44 3.58 -12.08
C LEU A 130 -13.58 2.46 -11.49
N TYR A 131 -12.70 1.87 -12.29
CA TYR A 131 -11.76 0.85 -11.80
C TYR A 131 -10.87 1.40 -10.68
N HIS A 132 -10.30 2.59 -10.86
CA HIS A 132 -9.49 3.27 -9.86
C HIS A 132 -10.26 3.46 -8.54
N SER A 133 -11.46 4.04 -8.61
CA SER A 133 -12.31 4.31 -7.46
C SER A 133 -12.69 3.02 -6.71
N VAL A 134 -13.16 2.00 -7.43
CA VAL A 134 -13.55 0.71 -6.84
C VAL A 134 -12.36 0.03 -6.16
N THR A 135 -11.19 0.04 -6.79
CA THR A 135 -10.00 -0.59 -6.20
C THR A 135 -9.50 0.14 -4.96
N TRP A 136 -9.58 1.48 -4.92
CA TRP A 136 -9.25 2.26 -3.74
C TRP A 136 -10.27 2.08 -2.60
N LEU A 137 -11.57 2.09 -2.90
CA LEU A 137 -12.61 1.82 -1.90
C LEU A 137 -12.42 0.45 -1.23
N ASN A 138 -12.05 -0.56 -2.00
CA ASN A 138 -11.75 -1.90 -1.47
C ASN A 138 -10.45 -1.95 -0.65
N LEU A 139 -9.53 -1.01 -0.85
CA LEU A 139 -8.30 -0.92 -0.07
C LEU A 139 -8.49 -0.17 1.25
N ALA A 140 -9.39 0.80 1.31
CA ALA A 140 -9.62 1.66 2.47
C ALA A 140 -9.79 0.89 3.80
N PRO A 141 -10.56 -0.20 3.90
CA PRO A 141 -10.70 -0.95 5.15
C PRO A 141 -9.43 -1.65 5.62
N ARG A 142 -8.45 -1.82 4.74
CA ARG A 142 -7.15 -2.43 5.08
C ARG A 142 -6.15 -1.40 5.60
N ALA A 143 -6.29 -0.15 5.15
CA ALA A 143 -5.44 0.97 5.56
C ALA A 143 -5.96 1.64 6.85
N ILE A 144 -7.27 1.69 7.02
CA ILE A 144 -7.93 2.36 8.14
C ILE A 144 -8.58 1.32 9.04
N VAL A 145 -8.10 1.21 10.28
CA VAL A 145 -8.69 0.34 11.31
C VAL A 145 -9.32 1.23 12.40
N PRO A 146 -10.54 1.74 12.18
CA PRO A 146 -11.18 2.63 13.14
C PRO A 146 -11.56 1.87 14.42
N HIS A 147 -11.39 2.54 15.56
CA HIS A 147 -11.84 2.05 16.85
C HIS A 147 -12.95 2.98 17.36
N ILE A 148 -14.13 2.43 17.61
CA ILE A 148 -15.25 3.16 18.20
C ILE A 148 -15.51 2.59 19.59
N ARG A 149 -15.43 3.42 20.62
CA ARG A 149 -15.61 3.03 22.04
C ARG A 149 -14.72 1.84 22.44
N GLY A 150 -13.46 1.82 22.00
CA GLY A 150 -12.49 0.77 22.30
C GLY A 150 -12.67 -0.54 21.53
N ARG A 151 -13.66 -0.65 20.65
CA ARG A 151 -13.90 -1.83 19.82
C ARG A 151 -13.48 -1.57 18.37
N ARG A 152 -12.84 -2.56 17.74
CA ARG A 152 -12.48 -2.50 16.31
C ARG A 152 -13.74 -2.59 15.46
N VAL A 153 -13.89 -1.66 14.51
CA VAL A 153 -14.97 -1.72 13.52
C VAL A 153 -14.65 -2.80 12.49
N PRO A 154 -15.59 -3.70 12.18
CA PRO A 154 -15.38 -4.73 11.17
C PRO A 154 -15.05 -4.11 9.79
N PRO A 155 -14.09 -4.66 9.02
CA PRO A 155 -13.71 -4.10 7.71
C PRO A 155 -14.87 -3.98 6.73
N ARG A 156 -15.86 -4.87 6.82
CA ARG A 156 -17.08 -4.85 5.99
C ARG A 156 -17.93 -3.60 6.23
N VAL A 157 -18.03 -3.13 7.49
CA VAL A 157 -18.78 -1.92 7.83
C VAL A 157 -18.09 -0.69 7.27
N VAL A 158 -16.77 -0.62 7.37
CA VAL A 158 -15.97 0.47 6.79
C VAL A 158 -16.15 0.50 5.27
N LEU A 159 -16.07 -0.66 4.61
CA LEU A 159 -16.28 -0.78 3.16
C LEU A 159 -17.68 -0.32 2.76
N LEU A 160 -18.71 -0.80 3.44
CA LEU A 160 -20.10 -0.44 3.16
C LEU A 160 -20.33 1.07 3.34
N ALA A 161 -19.79 1.66 4.40
CA ALA A 161 -19.89 3.10 4.63
C ALA A 161 -19.28 3.92 3.49
N HIS A 162 -18.12 3.50 2.96
CA HIS A 162 -17.51 4.18 1.82
C HIS A 162 -18.35 4.07 0.54
N TYR A 163 -18.89 2.89 0.24
CA TYR A 163 -19.76 2.73 -0.93
C TYR A 163 -21.07 3.50 -0.79
N LEU A 164 -21.69 3.49 0.39
CA LEU A 164 -22.90 4.28 0.65
C LEU A 164 -22.63 5.78 0.51
N ALA A 165 -21.53 6.26 1.07
CA ALA A 165 -21.14 7.66 0.92
C ALA A 165 -20.90 8.03 -0.55
N TRP A 166 -20.20 7.18 -1.30
CA TRP A 166 -19.94 7.40 -2.72
C TRP A 166 -21.23 7.47 -3.55
N ILE A 167 -22.13 6.48 -3.34
CA ILE A 167 -23.43 6.44 -4.03
C ILE A 167 -24.29 7.65 -3.64
N ALA A 168 -24.37 7.99 -2.35
CA ALA A 168 -25.14 9.13 -1.88
C ALA A 168 -24.66 10.46 -2.47
N LEU A 169 -23.34 10.71 -2.46
CA LEU A 169 -22.75 11.89 -3.07
C LEU A 169 -22.99 11.96 -4.58
N SER A 170 -22.87 10.82 -5.27
CA SER A 170 -23.15 10.73 -6.71
C SER A 170 -24.62 11.01 -7.01
N ALA A 171 -25.55 10.47 -6.21
CA ALA A 171 -26.99 10.71 -6.36
C ALA A 171 -27.36 12.19 -6.10
N VAL A 172 -26.79 12.80 -5.07
CA VAL A 172 -26.99 14.24 -4.79
C VAL A 172 -26.50 15.09 -5.97
N LEU A 173 -25.30 14.80 -6.47
CA LEU A 173 -24.74 15.50 -7.62
C LEU A 173 -25.64 15.37 -8.86
N LEU A 174 -26.10 14.17 -9.17
CA LEU A 174 -27.00 13.93 -10.29
C LEU A 174 -28.34 14.64 -10.11
N ALA A 175 -28.91 14.65 -8.90
CA ALA A 175 -30.15 15.36 -8.59
C ALA A 175 -30.01 16.87 -8.79
N VAL A 176 -28.89 17.45 -8.32
CA VAL A 176 -28.59 18.87 -8.52
C VAL A 176 -28.44 19.21 -10.00
N LEU A 177 -27.69 18.38 -10.75
CA LEU A 177 -27.53 18.57 -12.19
C LEU A 177 -28.87 18.46 -12.92
N TRP A 178 -29.70 17.47 -12.58
CA TRP A 178 -31.02 17.30 -13.17
C TRP A 178 -31.92 18.48 -12.89
N SER A 179 -31.93 18.98 -11.68
CA SER A 179 -32.73 20.16 -11.31
C SER A 179 -32.31 21.44 -12.04
N LYS A 180 -31.05 21.54 -12.49
CA LYS A 180 -30.53 22.69 -13.25
C LYS A 180 -30.72 22.57 -14.77
N LEU A 181 -30.78 21.32 -15.29
CA LEU A 181 -30.95 21.06 -16.71
C LEU A 181 -32.44 20.92 -17.13
N GLY A 182 -33.31 20.54 -16.20
CA GLY A 182 -34.74 20.31 -16.42
C GLY A 182 -35.65 21.48 -16.04
N GLY A 183 -35.12 22.60 -15.53
CA GLY A 183 -35.81 23.84 -15.28
C GLY A 183 -35.33 24.93 -16.22
#